data_6ab973c1c30dd88dd652620c43133d75
#
_entry.id   6ab973c1c30dd88dd652620c43133d75
#
_cell.length_a   1.000
_cell.length_b   1.000
_cell.length_c   1.000
_cell.angle_alpha   90.00
_cell.angle_beta   90.00
_cell.angle_gamma   90.00
#
_symmetry.space_group_name_H-M   'P 1'
#
loop_
_entity.id
_entity.type
_entity.pdbx_description
1 polymer ?
#
loop_
_entity_poly.entity_id
_entity_poly.type
_entity_poly.pdbx_seq_one_letter_code
_entity_poly.pdbx_strand_id
1 'polypeptide(L)'
;MSKKSITIITAFIILAALSRLLPHATNFTPIGAIALFGAAYFSDKKWALIVPLSALWISDLLLNNIMYSSLYDGFAWLSSGFIYTYGAFAMVVVLGYYLLKKVTAGRVLGGAIGASVLFYLICNFGVWVSSPMYPITAEGLISCYVAAIPFFHYTLAGNII
;
A
#
# COMPACT_ATOMS: atom_id res chain seq x y z
N MET A 1 -12.25 -12.87 -18.61
CA MET A 1 -10.89 -12.38 -18.94
C MET A 1 -10.09 -13.50 -19.59
N SER A 2 -9.30 -13.22 -20.62
CA SER A 2 -8.43 -14.24 -21.23
C SER A 2 -7.24 -14.54 -20.29
N LYS A 3 -6.64 -15.77 -20.39
CA LYS A 3 -5.42 -16.10 -19.64
C LYS A 3 -4.30 -15.09 -19.90
N LYS A 4 -4.15 -14.64 -21.14
CA LYS A 4 -3.17 -13.64 -21.56
C LYS A 4 -3.35 -12.29 -20.84
N SER A 5 -4.59 -11.84 -20.64
CA SER A 5 -4.89 -10.59 -19.93
C SER A 5 -4.53 -10.72 -18.43
N ILE A 6 -4.83 -11.85 -17.80
CA ILE A 6 -4.47 -12.11 -16.39
C ILE A 6 -2.96 -12.04 -16.22
N THR A 7 -2.20 -12.73 -17.09
CA THR A 7 -0.73 -12.72 -17.04
C THR A 7 -0.15 -11.31 -17.15
N ILE A 8 -0.65 -10.51 -18.08
CA ILE A 8 -0.16 -9.13 -18.27
C ILE A 8 -0.44 -8.27 -17.04
N ILE A 9 -1.67 -8.31 -16.49
CA ILE A 9 -2.05 -7.54 -15.32
C ILE A 9 -1.18 -7.96 -14.11
N THR A 10 -1.01 -9.26 -13.91
CA THR A 10 -0.17 -9.80 -12.83
C THR A 10 1.29 -9.35 -12.98
N ALA A 11 1.84 -9.37 -14.20
CA ALA A 11 3.20 -8.91 -14.47
C ALA A 11 3.37 -7.42 -14.12
N PHE A 12 2.43 -6.55 -14.49
CA PHE A 12 2.47 -5.13 -14.11
C PHE A 12 2.44 -4.94 -12.59
N ILE A 13 1.58 -5.68 -11.88
CA ILE A 13 1.49 -5.62 -10.42
C ILE A 13 2.82 -6.04 -9.77
N ILE A 14 3.43 -7.14 -10.25
CA ILE A 14 4.72 -7.62 -9.74
C ILE A 14 5.83 -6.59 -10.01
N LEU A 15 5.90 -6.04 -11.22
CA LEU A 15 6.91 -5.02 -11.56
C LEU A 15 6.75 -3.78 -10.67
N ALA A 16 5.53 -3.31 -10.46
CA ALA A 16 5.27 -2.18 -9.57
C ALA A 16 5.61 -2.51 -8.11
N ALA A 17 5.35 -3.74 -7.63
CA ALA A 17 5.77 -4.16 -6.29
C ALA A 17 7.30 -4.24 -6.17
N LEU A 18 8.00 -4.74 -7.18
CA LEU A 18 9.46 -4.81 -7.21
C LEU A 18 10.12 -3.43 -7.32
N SER A 19 9.44 -2.41 -7.89
CA SER A 19 9.96 -1.05 -7.93
C SER A 19 10.22 -0.47 -6.54
N ARG A 20 9.58 -1.01 -5.49
CA ARG A 20 9.83 -0.65 -4.09
C ARG A 20 11.24 -1.00 -3.60
N LEU A 21 11.95 -1.89 -4.30
CA LEU A 21 13.33 -2.25 -4.00
C LEU A 21 14.33 -1.22 -4.55
N LEU A 22 13.92 -0.34 -5.44
CA LEU A 22 14.77 0.72 -5.97
C LEU A 22 14.92 1.83 -4.91
N PRO A 23 16.09 2.50 -4.84
CA PRO A 23 16.27 3.66 -3.98
C PRO A 23 15.24 4.76 -4.31
N HIS A 24 14.43 5.14 -3.33
CA HIS A 24 13.40 6.16 -3.48
C HIS A 24 13.16 6.91 -2.17
N ALA A 25 12.47 8.05 -2.22
CA ALA A 25 12.09 8.80 -1.02
C ALA A 25 11.19 7.95 -0.11
N THR A 26 11.29 8.16 1.20
CA THR A 26 10.46 7.47 2.18
C THR A 26 8.97 7.62 1.85
N ASN A 27 8.23 6.51 1.87
CA ASN A 27 6.80 6.44 1.51
C ASN A 27 6.45 6.75 0.03
N PHE A 28 7.44 6.93 -0.84
CA PHE A 28 7.21 7.02 -2.28
C PHE A 28 7.09 5.61 -2.87
N THR A 29 5.91 5.02 -2.75
CA THR A 29 5.65 3.65 -3.21
C THR A 29 4.31 3.56 -3.92
N PRO A 30 4.18 2.77 -5.00
CA PRO A 30 2.94 2.64 -5.77
C PRO A 30 1.95 1.64 -5.13
N ILE A 31 1.94 1.50 -3.78
CA ILE A 31 1.13 0.49 -3.08
C ILE A 31 -0.36 0.68 -3.36
N GLY A 32 -0.87 1.90 -3.22
CA GLY A 32 -2.27 2.20 -3.49
C GLY A 32 -2.61 2.05 -4.98
N ALA A 33 -1.69 2.46 -5.88
CA ALA A 33 -1.87 2.28 -7.32
C ALA A 33 -1.95 0.79 -7.70
N ILE A 34 -1.11 -0.08 -7.13
CA ILE A 34 -1.17 -1.54 -7.32
C ILE A 34 -2.53 -2.10 -6.90
N ALA A 35 -3.04 -1.67 -5.74
CA ALA A 35 -4.34 -2.10 -5.22
C ALA A 35 -5.49 -1.65 -6.13
N LEU A 36 -5.49 -0.38 -6.55
CA LEU A 36 -6.48 0.19 -7.46
C LEU A 36 -6.44 -0.46 -8.84
N PHE A 37 -5.24 -0.71 -9.37
CA PHE A 37 -5.06 -1.39 -10.66
C PHE A 37 -5.61 -2.81 -10.62
N GLY A 38 -5.31 -3.58 -9.57
CA GLY A 38 -5.89 -4.90 -9.36
C GLY A 38 -7.42 -4.86 -9.30
N ALA A 39 -7.99 -3.92 -8.54
CA ALA A 39 -9.43 -3.73 -8.41
C ALA A 39 -10.11 -3.36 -9.73
N ALA A 40 -9.44 -2.53 -10.57
CA ALA A 40 -9.99 -2.06 -11.84
C ALA A 40 -10.00 -3.14 -12.94
N TYR A 41 -8.96 -3.98 -12.98
CA TYR A 41 -8.72 -4.84 -14.14
C TYR A 41 -8.99 -6.33 -13.91
N PHE A 42 -9.01 -6.83 -12.67
CA PHE A 42 -9.46 -8.20 -12.42
C PHE A 42 -10.98 -8.29 -12.38
N SER A 43 -11.55 -9.16 -13.21
CA SER A 43 -13.00 -9.41 -13.23
C SER A 43 -13.47 -10.17 -11.99
N ASP A 44 -12.63 -11.04 -11.44
CA ASP A 44 -12.91 -11.80 -10.22
C ASP A 44 -12.32 -11.07 -9.00
N LYS A 45 -13.17 -10.77 -8.02
CA LYS A 45 -12.82 -10.09 -6.78
C LYS A 45 -11.72 -10.79 -5.99
N LYS A 46 -11.68 -12.13 -6.05
CA LYS A 46 -10.64 -12.92 -5.37
C LYS A 46 -9.26 -12.59 -5.91
N TRP A 47 -9.12 -12.58 -7.23
CA TRP A 47 -7.85 -12.26 -7.87
C TRP A 47 -7.49 -10.78 -7.73
N ALA A 48 -8.49 -9.89 -7.71
CA ALA A 48 -8.29 -8.47 -7.45
C ALA A 48 -7.67 -8.19 -6.06
N LEU A 49 -7.90 -9.08 -5.09
CA LEU A 49 -7.33 -8.98 -3.75
C LEU A 49 -6.05 -9.82 -3.60
N ILE A 50 -6.10 -11.10 -4.01
CA ILE A 50 -5.01 -12.05 -3.76
C ILE A 50 -3.73 -11.64 -4.50
N VAL A 51 -3.82 -11.30 -5.79
CA VAL A 51 -2.61 -10.99 -6.58
C VAL A 51 -1.86 -9.76 -6.05
N PRO A 52 -2.52 -8.61 -5.82
CA PRO A 52 -1.84 -7.46 -5.26
C PRO A 52 -1.32 -7.69 -3.83
N LEU A 53 -2.07 -8.38 -2.97
CA LEU A 53 -1.61 -8.69 -1.60
C LEU A 53 -0.40 -9.62 -1.61
N SER A 54 -0.40 -10.63 -2.48
CA SER A 54 0.76 -11.53 -2.64
C SER A 54 1.99 -10.78 -3.15
N ALA A 55 1.82 -9.87 -4.11
CA ALA A 55 2.90 -9.05 -4.63
C ALA A 55 3.46 -8.10 -3.55
N LEU A 56 2.59 -7.50 -2.74
CA LEU A 56 2.97 -6.70 -1.58
C LEU A 56 3.79 -7.53 -0.59
N TRP A 57 3.29 -8.72 -0.22
CA TRP A 57 3.97 -9.60 0.71
C TRP A 57 5.34 -10.05 0.21
N ILE A 58 5.45 -10.45 -1.05
CA ILE A 58 6.74 -10.85 -1.65
C ILE A 58 7.72 -9.67 -1.62
N SER A 59 7.29 -8.46 -1.98
CA SER A 59 8.15 -7.29 -1.92
C SER A 59 8.54 -6.92 -0.48
N ASP A 60 7.64 -7.09 0.50
CA ASP A 60 7.95 -6.89 1.92
C ASP A 60 8.96 -7.91 2.45
N LEU A 61 8.85 -9.18 2.04
CA LEU A 61 9.87 -10.20 2.39
C LEU A 61 11.25 -9.79 1.91
N LEU A 62 11.36 -9.30 0.67
CA LEU A 62 12.63 -8.85 0.13
C LEU A 62 13.14 -7.59 0.85
N LEU A 63 12.28 -6.61 1.07
CA LEU A 63 12.64 -5.39 1.79
C LEU A 63 13.11 -5.67 3.22
N ASN A 64 12.34 -6.44 3.98
CA ASN A 64 12.63 -6.70 5.39
C ASN A 64 13.91 -7.52 5.59
N ASN A 65 14.17 -8.48 4.71
CA ASN A 65 15.30 -9.41 4.89
C ASN A 65 16.57 -9.02 4.10
N ILE A 66 16.49 -8.09 3.16
CA ILE A 66 17.63 -7.60 2.39
C ILE A 66 17.97 -6.16 2.79
N MET A 67 17.00 -5.23 2.69
CA MET A 67 17.28 -3.80 2.91
C MET A 67 17.18 -3.39 4.37
N TYR A 68 16.26 -3.97 5.12
CA TYR A 68 15.97 -3.63 6.52
C TYR A 68 16.35 -4.74 7.50
N SER A 69 17.20 -5.68 7.08
CA SER A 69 17.61 -6.84 7.90
C SER A 69 18.22 -6.45 9.25
N SER A 70 18.87 -5.28 9.33
CA SER A 70 19.41 -4.75 10.59
C SER A 70 18.36 -4.35 11.63
N LEU A 71 17.09 -4.23 11.24
CA LEU A 71 15.98 -3.87 12.13
C LEU A 71 15.26 -5.11 12.71
N TYR A 72 15.69 -6.31 12.34
CA TYR A 72 15.06 -7.56 12.75
C TYR A 72 16.07 -8.55 13.31
N ASP A 73 15.68 -9.24 14.39
CA ASP A 73 16.47 -10.33 14.96
C ASP A 73 16.14 -11.65 14.23
N GLY A 74 16.69 -11.81 13.01
CA GLY A 74 16.47 -13.00 12.18
C GLY A 74 15.53 -12.75 11.01
N PHE A 75 14.97 -13.84 10.42
CA PHE A 75 14.15 -13.75 9.22
C PHE A 75 12.76 -13.15 9.52
N ALA A 76 12.45 -12.05 8.91
CA ALA A 76 11.20 -11.31 9.09
C ALA A 76 10.14 -11.74 8.04
N TRP A 77 9.18 -12.56 8.43
CA TRP A 77 8.05 -12.97 7.59
C TRP A 77 7.04 -11.84 7.35
N LEU A 78 6.86 -10.98 8.33
CA LEU A 78 5.93 -9.84 8.30
C LEU A 78 6.60 -8.64 8.99
N SER A 79 6.33 -7.44 8.49
CA SER A 79 6.79 -6.21 9.10
C SER A 79 6.03 -5.89 10.38
N SER A 80 6.65 -5.14 11.28
CA SER A 80 5.93 -4.56 12.43
C SER A 80 4.75 -3.71 11.91
N GLY A 81 3.57 -3.88 12.48
CA GLY A 81 2.37 -3.15 12.03
C GLY A 81 1.74 -3.65 10.72
N PHE A 82 2.13 -4.83 10.22
CA PHE A 82 1.60 -5.40 8.97
C PHE A 82 0.06 -5.41 8.91
N ILE A 83 -0.62 -5.64 10.03
CA ILE A 83 -2.10 -5.65 10.09
C ILE A 83 -2.69 -4.35 9.54
N TYR A 84 -2.10 -3.21 9.91
CA TYR A 84 -2.57 -1.89 9.46
C TYR A 84 -2.25 -1.66 7.98
N THR A 85 -1.04 -2.02 7.54
CA THR A 85 -0.64 -1.87 6.14
C THR A 85 -1.49 -2.74 5.21
N TYR A 86 -1.63 -4.04 5.53
CA TYR A 86 -2.42 -4.97 4.71
C TYR A 86 -3.92 -4.70 4.82
N GLY A 87 -4.39 -4.26 5.99
CA GLY A 87 -5.77 -3.81 6.18
C GLY A 87 -6.08 -2.58 5.33
N ALA A 88 -5.21 -1.57 5.36
CA ALA A 88 -5.33 -0.39 4.51
C ALA A 88 -5.35 -0.77 3.02
N PHE A 89 -4.44 -1.67 2.61
CA PHE A 89 -4.38 -2.18 1.24
C PHE A 89 -5.68 -2.87 0.82
N ALA A 90 -6.22 -3.76 1.64
CA ALA A 90 -7.50 -4.41 1.37
C ALA A 90 -8.65 -3.39 1.24
N MET A 91 -8.67 -2.36 2.07
CA MET A 91 -9.66 -1.28 1.97
C MET A 91 -9.51 -0.47 0.69
N VAL A 92 -8.28 -0.23 0.22
CA VAL A 92 -8.03 0.43 -1.08
C VAL A 92 -8.52 -0.44 -2.25
N VAL A 93 -8.36 -1.77 -2.20
CA VAL A 93 -8.93 -2.69 -3.20
C VAL A 93 -10.46 -2.56 -3.22
N VAL A 94 -11.10 -2.52 -2.06
CA VAL A 94 -12.56 -2.32 -1.95
C VAL A 94 -12.96 -0.97 -2.52
N LEU A 95 -12.26 0.11 -2.17
CA LEU A 95 -12.47 1.46 -2.73
C LEU A 95 -12.38 1.42 -4.26
N GLY A 96 -11.31 0.83 -4.80
CA GLY A 96 -11.09 0.69 -6.23
C GLY A 96 -12.21 -0.08 -6.93
N TYR A 97 -12.66 -1.16 -6.33
CA TYR A 97 -13.76 -1.98 -6.86
C TYR A 97 -15.05 -1.18 -7.07
N TYR A 98 -15.39 -0.27 -6.15
CA TYR A 98 -16.60 0.55 -6.28
C TYR A 98 -16.37 1.77 -7.18
N LEU A 99 -15.23 2.43 -7.05
CA LEU A 99 -14.93 3.69 -7.74
C LEU A 99 -14.55 3.47 -9.22
N LEU A 100 -13.80 2.40 -9.51
CA LEU A 100 -13.22 2.13 -10.83
C LEU A 100 -14.06 1.17 -11.69
N LYS A 101 -15.36 1.00 -11.40
CA LYS A 101 -16.31 0.29 -12.28
C LYS A 101 -16.31 0.84 -13.72
N LYS A 102 -16.03 2.13 -13.87
CA LYS A 102 -15.70 2.78 -15.14
C LYS A 102 -14.38 3.49 -14.94
N VAL A 103 -13.36 3.08 -15.68
CA VAL A 103 -12.03 3.68 -15.60
C VAL A 103 -12.05 4.99 -16.38
N THR A 104 -11.96 6.11 -15.67
CA THR A 104 -11.83 7.46 -16.23
C THR A 104 -10.74 8.21 -15.46
N ALA A 105 -10.09 9.19 -16.09
CA ALA A 105 -9.00 9.95 -15.47
C ALA A 105 -9.40 10.54 -14.11
N GLY A 106 -10.60 11.13 -14.00
CA GLY A 106 -11.10 11.70 -12.74
C GLY A 106 -11.31 10.64 -11.66
N ARG A 107 -11.80 9.44 -12.00
CA ARG A 107 -11.99 8.35 -11.04
C ARG A 107 -10.66 7.72 -10.62
N VAL A 108 -9.70 7.61 -11.55
CA VAL A 108 -8.35 7.13 -11.23
C VAL A 108 -7.66 8.11 -10.27
N LEU A 109 -7.70 9.41 -10.58
CA LEU A 109 -7.14 10.44 -9.70
C LEU A 109 -7.83 10.47 -8.33
N GLY A 110 -9.16 10.42 -8.29
CA GLY A 110 -9.91 10.34 -7.03
C GLY A 110 -9.60 9.07 -6.24
N GLY A 111 -9.38 7.94 -6.93
CA GLY A 111 -8.92 6.68 -6.36
C GLY A 111 -7.54 6.80 -5.74
N ALA A 112 -6.58 7.38 -6.46
CA ALA A 112 -5.22 7.60 -5.98
C ALA A 112 -5.18 8.50 -4.73
N ILE A 113 -5.94 9.59 -4.73
CA ILE A 113 -6.08 10.46 -3.56
C ILE A 113 -6.72 9.69 -2.39
N GLY A 114 -7.84 9.00 -2.65
CA GLY A 114 -8.54 8.20 -1.63
C GLY A 114 -7.67 7.09 -1.04
N ALA A 115 -6.90 6.38 -1.89
CA ALA A 115 -5.93 5.39 -1.45
C ALA A 115 -4.87 6.01 -0.53
N SER A 116 -4.29 7.15 -0.92
CA SER A 116 -3.27 7.85 -0.14
C SER A 116 -3.81 8.29 1.23
N VAL A 117 -5.03 8.82 1.26
CA VAL A 117 -5.70 9.21 2.53
C VAL A 117 -5.96 8.00 3.41
N LEU A 118 -6.48 6.88 2.86
CA LEU A 118 -6.72 5.65 3.61
C LEU A 118 -5.42 5.10 4.20
N PHE A 119 -4.34 5.02 3.41
CA PHE A 119 -3.03 4.60 3.92
C PHE A 119 -2.53 5.52 5.01
N TYR A 120 -2.60 6.84 4.80
CA TYR A 120 -2.19 7.81 5.79
C TYR A 120 -2.92 7.63 7.12
N LEU A 121 -4.25 7.50 7.08
CA LEU A 121 -5.07 7.36 8.28
C LEU A 121 -4.79 6.03 9.00
N ILE A 122 -4.84 4.92 8.29
CA ILE A 122 -4.77 3.59 8.90
C ILE A 122 -3.36 3.25 9.37
N CYS A 123 -2.34 3.53 8.55
CA CYS A 123 -0.97 3.18 8.92
C CYS A 123 -0.44 4.05 10.08
N ASN A 124 -0.76 5.35 10.11
CA ASN A 124 -0.36 6.19 11.25
C ASN A 124 -1.14 5.88 12.52
N PHE A 125 -2.41 5.49 12.42
CA PHE A 125 -3.13 4.91 13.56
C PHE A 125 -2.40 3.66 14.08
N GLY A 126 -1.96 2.78 13.18
CA GLY A 126 -1.16 1.61 13.54
C GLY A 126 0.14 1.97 14.25
N VAL A 127 0.88 2.96 13.76
CA VAL A 127 2.10 3.46 14.42
C VAL A 127 1.78 3.97 15.82
N TRP A 128 0.74 4.76 15.98
CA TRP A 128 0.35 5.28 17.30
C TRP A 128 0.00 4.17 18.29
N VAL A 129 -0.76 3.14 17.87
CA VAL A 129 -1.20 2.06 18.77
C VAL A 129 -0.10 1.06 19.08
N SER A 130 0.78 0.73 18.11
CA SER A 130 1.72 -0.38 18.23
C SER A 130 3.18 0.01 18.45
N SER A 131 3.50 1.31 18.38
CA SER A 131 4.87 1.81 18.54
C SER A 131 5.01 2.56 19.87
N PRO A 132 6.12 2.43 20.60
CA PRO A 132 6.40 3.22 21.81
C PRO A 132 6.74 4.68 21.52
N MET A 133 6.73 5.10 20.25
CA MET A 133 7.16 6.43 19.80
C MET A 133 6.22 7.55 20.30
N TYR A 134 4.94 7.24 20.46
CA TYR A 134 3.91 8.20 20.87
C TYR A 134 3.10 7.66 22.05
N PRO A 135 2.77 8.49 23.06
CA PRO A 135 1.90 8.06 24.15
C PRO A 135 0.48 7.75 23.63
N ILE A 136 -0.21 6.80 24.29
CA ILE A 136 -1.60 6.43 23.94
C ILE A 136 -2.56 7.45 24.56
N THR A 137 -2.48 8.69 24.09
CA THR A 137 -3.33 9.84 24.44
C THR A 137 -3.78 10.57 23.20
N ALA A 138 -4.76 11.46 23.31
CA ALA A 138 -5.22 12.29 22.21
C ALA A 138 -4.09 13.18 21.63
N GLU A 139 -3.23 13.74 22.52
CA GLU A 139 -2.07 14.52 22.09
C GLU A 139 -1.05 13.67 21.33
N GLY A 140 -0.83 12.42 21.78
CA GLY A 140 0.05 11.47 21.09
C GLY A 140 -0.47 11.07 19.73
N LEU A 141 -1.78 10.87 19.58
CA LEU A 141 -2.43 10.62 18.30
C LEU A 141 -2.23 11.81 17.34
N ILE A 142 -2.54 13.02 17.79
CA ILE A 142 -2.38 14.24 17.00
C ILE A 142 -0.91 14.40 16.58
N SER A 143 0.02 14.22 17.51
CA SER A 143 1.46 14.34 17.25
C SER A 143 1.92 13.33 16.20
N CYS A 144 1.44 12.07 16.25
CA CYS A 144 1.74 11.05 15.27
C CYS A 144 1.27 11.46 13.84
N TYR A 145 0.03 11.92 13.73
CA TYR A 145 -0.49 12.37 12.43
C TYR A 145 0.20 13.62 11.91
N VAL A 146 0.47 14.61 12.75
CA VAL A 146 1.19 15.84 12.36
C VAL A 146 2.60 15.51 11.88
N ALA A 147 3.32 14.64 12.58
CA ALA A 147 4.65 14.20 12.17
C ALA A 147 4.66 13.44 10.84
N ALA A 148 3.54 12.82 10.47
CA ALA A 148 3.40 12.08 9.22
C ALA A 148 3.03 12.95 8.00
N ILE A 149 2.58 14.20 8.18
CA ILE A 149 2.19 15.12 7.08
C ILE A 149 3.32 15.27 6.03
N PRO A 150 4.59 15.47 6.40
CA PRO A 150 5.67 15.63 5.43
C PRO A 150 5.85 14.40 4.50
N PHE A 151 5.42 13.23 4.91
CA PHE A 151 5.54 12.00 4.12
C PHE A 151 4.33 11.72 3.24
N PHE A 152 3.20 12.35 3.53
CA PHE A 152 1.94 12.15 2.79
C PHE A 152 2.07 12.51 1.31
N HIS A 153 2.78 13.59 0.97
CA HIS A 153 2.96 13.98 -0.43
C HIS A 153 3.76 12.95 -1.24
N TYR A 154 4.70 12.23 -0.63
CA TYR A 154 5.41 11.14 -1.29
C TYR A 154 4.49 9.95 -1.57
N THR A 155 3.63 9.59 -0.60
CA THR A 155 2.61 8.55 -0.80
C THR A 155 1.64 8.93 -1.92
N LEU A 156 1.19 10.18 -1.94
CA LEU A 156 0.30 10.70 -2.98
C LEU A 156 0.97 10.66 -4.35
N ALA A 157 2.22 11.13 -4.46
CA ALA A 157 2.99 11.09 -5.69
C ALA A 157 3.19 9.66 -6.20
N GLY A 158 3.58 8.72 -5.31
CA GLY A 158 3.75 7.31 -5.67
C GLY A 158 2.48 6.60 -6.13
N ASN A 159 1.30 7.09 -5.75
CA ASN A 159 0.01 6.55 -6.19
C ASN A 159 -0.54 7.21 -7.46
N ILE A 160 -0.01 8.38 -7.88
CA ILE A 160 -0.45 9.10 -9.09
C ILE A 160 0.42 8.76 -10.30
N ILE A 161 1.71 8.51 -10.11
CA ILE A 161 2.67 8.17 -11.16
C ILE A 161 2.54 6.70 -11.55
#